data_2c1a74f70f4f184b0b1791df6cf02bcc
#
_entry.id   2c1a74f70f4f184b0b1791df6cf02bcc
#
_cell.length_a   1.000
_cell.length_b   1.000
_cell.length_c   1.000
_cell.angle_alpha   90.00
_cell.angle_beta   90.00
_cell.angle_gamma   90.00
#
_symmetry.space_group_name_H-M   'P 1'
#
loop_
_entity.id
_entity.type
_entity.pdbx_description
1 polymer ?
#
loop_
_entity_poly.entity_id
_entity_poly.type
_entity_poly.pdbx_seq_one_letter_code
_entity_poly.pdbx_strand_id
1 'polypeptide(L)'
;KYRVPNQQLLAWAQKLMEEKGDRAPKNSQESYAREQIALHQQQSTEVVVQALRIGDIAIATTPTETYALTGLKLKLQSPLPKTMVLDLTNGADGYIPPPEQHHLGGYNTWPMRGAGLEISAEPRITEAALGLLENVSGKLRRTSRQTQGPDFQSVLEAGPIAYWRLDELAGPLAIDS
;
A
#
# COMPACT_ATOMS: atom_id res chain seq x y z
N LYS A 1 4.67 -11.46 2.85
CA LYS A 1 4.10 -12.76 2.43
C LYS A 1 2.99 -12.53 1.42
N TYR A 2 2.60 -13.58 0.70
CA TYR A 2 1.41 -13.55 -0.14
C TYR A 2 0.15 -13.97 0.64
N ARG A 3 -1.01 -13.51 0.17
CA ARG A 3 -2.33 -14.02 0.58
C ARG A 3 -2.58 -15.33 -0.16
N VAL A 4 -2.19 -16.43 0.48
CA VAL A 4 -2.33 -17.77 -0.11
C VAL A 4 -3.77 -18.29 -0.03
N PRO A 5 -4.23 -19.08 -1.01
CA PRO A 5 -5.57 -19.68 -0.98
C PRO A 5 -5.72 -20.66 0.20
N ASN A 6 -6.93 -20.76 0.73
CA ASN A 6 -7.29 -21.85 1.62
C ASN A 6 -7.42 -23.18 0.83
N GLN A 7 -7.59 -24.30 1.54
CA GLN A 7 -7.65 -25.62 0.92
C GLN A 7 -8.77 -25.76 -0.12
N GLN A 8 -9.94 -25.18 0.13
CA GLN A 8 -11.07 -25.26 -0.81
C GLN A 8 -10.78 -24.49 -2.11
N LEU A 9 -10.24 -23.28 -1.99
CA LEU A 9 -9.89 -22.46 -3.14
C LEU A 9 -8.75 -23.07 -3.94
N LEU A 10 -7.77 -23.68 -3.24
CA LEU A 10 -6.68 -24.37 -3.91
C LEU A 10 -7.16 -25.61 -4.67
N ALA A 11 -8.01 -26.43 -4.06
CA ALA A 11 -8.58 -27.62 -4.69
C ALA A 11 -9.43 -27.24 -5.92
N TRP A 12 -10.24 -26.19 -5.81
CA TRP A 12 -10.98 -25.65 -6.95
C TRP A 12 -10.04 -25.21 -8.09
N ALA A 13 -8.97 -24.50 -7.75
CA ALA A 13 -8.01 -24.01 -8.73
C ALA A 13 -7.28 -25.15 -9.44
N GLN A 14 -6.85 -26.17 -8.70
CA GLN A 14 -6.19 -27.35 -9.23
C GLN A 14 -7.12 -28.11 -10.20
N LYS A 15 -8.37 -28.37 -9.79
CA LYS A 15 -9.36 -29.03 -10.63
C LYS A 15 -9.59 -28.26 -11.94
N LEU A 16 -9.76 -26.94 -11.86
CA LEU A 16 -9.99 -26.13 -13.04
C LEU A 16 -8.78 -26.12 -13.99
N MET A 17 -7.56 -26.18 -13.45
CA MET A 17 -6.34 -26.27 -14.26
C MET A 17 -6.17 -27.65 -14.91
N GLU A 18 -6.57 -28.74 -14.24
CA GLU A 18 -6.61 -30.08 -14.81
C GLU A 18 -7.59 -30.15 -15.99
N GLU A 19 -8.81 -29.65 -15.80
CA GLU A 19 -9.84 -29.59 -16.85
C GLU A 19 -9.42 -28.73 -18.05
N LYS A 20 -8.67 -27.64 -17.78
CA LYS A 20 -8.15 -26.77 -18.82
C LYS A 20 -7.06 -27.44 -19.65
N GLY A 21 -6.24 -28.31 -19.04
CA GLY A 21 -5.03 -28.87 -19.66
C GLY A 21 -4.02 -27.77 -20.05
N ASP A 22 -3.22 -28.03 -21.10
CA ASP A 22 -2.09 -27.17 -21.49
C ASP A 22 -2.48 -25.90 -22.28
N ARG A 23 -3.75 -25.76 -22.66
CA ARG A 23 -4.19 -24.56 -23.39
C ARG A 23 -4.07 -23.27 -22.55
N ALA A 24 -3.98 -22.14 -23.22
CA ALA A 24 -4.02 -20.84 -22.55
C ALA A 24 -5.38 -20.60 -21.83
N PRO A 25 -5.43 -19.84 -20.73
CA PRO A 25 -6.66 -19.45 -20.08
C PRO A 25 -7.61 -18.71 -21.05
N LYS A 26 -8.88 -19.08 -21.04
CA LYS A 26 -9.93 -18.48 -21.91
C LYS A 26 -10.75 -17.38 -21.21
N ASN A 27 -10.69 -17.34 -19.89
CA ASN A 27 -11.48 -16.42 -19.08
C ASN A 27 -10.77 -16.05 -17.77
N SER A 28 -11.35 -15.12 -17.03
CA SER A 28 -10.81 -14.64 -15.77
C SER A 28 -10.70 -15.73 -14.70
N GLN A 29 -11.66 -16.66 -14.64
CA GLN A 29 -11.67 -17.75 -13.65
C GLN A 29 -10.46 -18.66 -13.83
N GLU A 30 -10.15 -19.08 -15.06
CA GLU A 30 -8.96 -19.89 -15.34
C GLU A 30 -7.66 -19.13 -15.06
N SER A 31 -7.63 -17.83 -15.35
CA SER A 31 -6.49 -16.98 -15.01
C SER A 31 -6.29 -16.88 -13.50
N TYR A 32 -7.36 -16.64 -12.73
CA TYR A 32 -7.27 -16.58 -11.27
C TYR A 32 -6.95 -17.94 -10.64
N ALA A 33 -7.47 -19.04 -11.16
CA ALA A 33 -7.11 -20.36 -10.67
C ALA A 33 -5.60 -20.63 -10.80
N ARG A 34 -5.02 -20.28 -11.94
CA ARG A 34 -3.56 -20.35 -12.13
C ARG A 34 -2.82 -19.50 -11.11
N GLU A 35 -3.30 -18.28 -10.84
CA GLU A 35 -2.67 -17.38 -9.86
C GLU A 35 -2.78 -17.92 -8.42
N GLN A 36 -3.90 -18.57 -8.04
CA GLN A 36 -4.02 -19.18 -6.72
C GLN A 36 -2.98 -20.31 -6.51
N ILE A 37 -2.75 -21.13 -7.52
CA ILE A 37 -1.71 -22.17 -7.47
C ILE A 37 -0.33 -21.52 -7.34
N ALA A 38 -0.04 -20.50 -8.11
CA ALA A 38 1.23 -19.77 -8.06
C ALA A 38 1.48 -19.14 -6.68
N LEU A 39 0.48 -18.47 -6.09
CA LEU A 39 0.58 -17.90 -4.74
C LEU A 39 0.82 -18.98 -3.68
N HIS A 40 0.15 -20.14 -3.80
CA HIS A 40 0.35 -21.26 -2.90
C HIS A 40 1.78 -21.83 -3.01
N GLN A 41 2.35 -21.90 -4.19
CA GLN A 41 3.71 -22.39 -4.41
C GLN A 41 4.77 -21.40 -3.93
N GLN A 42 4.59 -20.12 -4.21
CA GLN A 42 5.59 -19.08 -3.90
C GLN A 42 5.59 -18.65 -2.43
N GLN A 43 4.43 -18.63 -1.75
CA GLN A 43 4.24 -18.27 -0.34
C GLN A 43 4.65 -16.83 0.02
N SER A 44 5.76 -16.34 -0.50
CA SER A 44 6.33 -15.02 -0.18
C SER A 44 7.21 -14.49 -1.30
N THR A 45 7.49 -13.20 -1.24
CA THR A 45 8.49 -12.52 -2.06
C THR A 45 9.32 -11.58 -1.19
N GLU A 46 10.42 -11.11 -1.73
CA GLU A 46 11.24 -10.05 -1.17
C GLU A 46 11.06 -8.79 -2.00
N VAL A 47 10.93 -7.66 -1.33
CA VAL A 47 10.78 -6.35 -1.97
C VAL A 47 11.89 -5.41 -1.52
N VAL A 48 12.42 -4.62 -2.44
CA VAL A 48 13.49 -3.67 -2.18
C VAL A 48 12.90 -2.29 -1.93
N VAL A 49 13.17 -1.73 -0.75
CA VAL A 49 12.82 -0.35 -0.39
C VAL A 49 14.10 0.43 -0.21
N GLN A 50 14.19 1.62 -0.78
CA GLN A 50 15.39 2.44 -0.73
C GLN A 50 15.07 3.88 -0.32
N ALA A 51 16.05 4.55 0.25
CA ALA A 51 16.04 6.00 0.44
C ALA A 51 17.37 6.60 0.05
N LEU A 52 17.30 7.78 -0.53
CA LEU A 52 18.44 8.58 -0.95
C LEU A 52 18.29 10.01 -0.42
N ARG A 53 19.41 10.68 -0.20
CA ARG A 53 19.42 12.10 0.12
C ARG A 53 20.36 12.84 -0.80
N ILE A 54 19.90 13.95 -1.36
CA ILE A 54 20.68 14.87 -2.20
C ILE A 54 20.49 16.27 -1.60
N GLY A 55 21.44 16.71 -0.80
CA GLY A 55 21.34 17.99 -0.10
C GLY A 55 20.15 18.02 0.87
N ASP A 56 19.15 18.84 0.59
CA ASP A 56 17.92 19.01 1.38
C ASP A 56 16.71 18.24 0.79
N ILE A 57 16.93 17.47 -0.28
CA ILE A 57 15.93 16.63 -0.92
C ILE A 57 16.10 15.18 -0.45
N ALA A 58 14.99 14.55 -0.05
CA ALA A 58 14.91 13.12 0.20
C ALA A 58 14.16 12.41 -0.93
N ILE A 59 14.54 11.18 -1.22
CA ILE A 59 13.86 10.30 -2.17
C ILE A 59 13.59 8.98 -1.46
N ALA A 60 12.34 8.58 -1.39
CA ALA A 60 11.94 7.24 -0.98
C ALA A 60 11.48 6.46 -2.20
N THR A 61 11.85 5.18 -2.29
CA THR A 61 11.41 4.34 -3.40
C THR A 61 10.61 3.16 -2.89
N THR A 62 9.61 2.75 -3.68
CA THR A 62 8.88 1.50 -3.47
C THR A 62 8.98 0.63 -4.72
N PRO A 63 9.08 -0.70 -4.58
CA PRO A 63 9.33 -1.60 -5.71
C PRO A 63 8.06 -1.96 -6.50
N THR A 64 6.94 -1.38 -6.13
CA THR A 64 5.61 -1.83 -6.55
C THR A 64 4.72 -0.63 -6.85
N GLU A 65 3.52 -0.91 -7.37
CA GLU A 65 2.49 0.11 -7.57
C GLU A 65 1.78 0.42 -6.25
N THR A 66 2.38 1.32 -5.45
CA THR A 66 1.77 1.81 -4.22
C THR A 66 0.74 2.91 -4.52
N TYR A 67 -0.24 3.04 -3.61
CA TYR A 67 -1.27 4.08 -3.76
C TYR A 67 -0.70 5.48 -3.49
N ALA A 68 -1.31 6.48 -4.11
CA ALA A 68 -0.99 7.89 -3.84
C ALA A 68 -1.07 8.23 -2.35
N LEU A 69 -1.98 7.60 -1.61
CA LEU A 69 -2.10 7.74 -0.16
C LEU A 69 -0.81 7.32 0.58
N THR A 70 -0.17 6.23 0.16
CA THR A 70 1.14 5.82 0.70
C THR A 70 2.21 6.89 0.47
N GLY A 71 2.22 7.47 -0.73
CA GLY A 71 3.11 8.59 -1.06
C GLY A 71 2.86 9.83 -0.18
N LEU A 72 1.60 10.14 0.11
CA LEU A 72 1.23 11.23 1.02
C LEU A 72 1.67 10.94 2.46
N LYS A 73 1.43 9.74 2.97
CA LYS A 73 1.90 9.30 4.30
C LYS A 73 3.43 9.48 4.44
N LEU A 74 4.19 9.05 3.44
CA LEU A 74 5.65 9.19 3.41
C LEU A 74 6.08 10.66 3.39
N LYS A 75 5.48 11.50 2.54
CA LYS A 75 5.82 12.92 2.44
C LYS A 75 5.49 13.69 3.72
N LEU A 76 4.36 13.38 4.36
CA LEU A 76 3.97 14.04 5.61
C LEU A 76 4.89 13.71 6.77
N GLN A 77 5.33 12.47 6.86
CA GLN A 77 6.16 11.99 7.98
C GLN A 77 7.66 12.08 7.70
N SER A 78 8.09 12.26 6.45
CA SER A 78 9.50 12.36 6.11
C SER A 78 10.22 13.41 6.96
N PRO A 79 11.47 13.14 7.41
CA PRO A 79 12.28 14.12 8.13
C PRO A 79 12.61 15.38 7.33
N LEU A 80 12.60 15.27 6.00
CA LEU A 80 12.90 16.39 5.09
C LEU A 80 11.62 16.87 4.39
N PRO A 81 11.35 18.19 4.39
CA PRO A 81 10.15 18.73 3.75
C PRO A 81 10.05 18.47 2.26
N LYS A 82 11.22 18.47 1.60
CA LYS A 82 11.31 18.19 0.15
C LYS A 82 11.54 16.68 -0.02
N THR A 83 10.45 15.93 -0.11
CA THR A 83 10.50 14.46 -0.29
C THR A 83 9.79 14.07 -1.58
N MET A 84 10.51 13.31 -2.40
CA MET A 84 9.98 12.62 -3.58
C MET A 84 9.70 11.17 -3.20
N VAL A 85 8.64 10.60 -3.76
CA VAL A 85 8.33 9.17 -3.65
C VAL A 85 8.25 8.63 -5.08
N LEU A 86 9.00 7.58 -5.35
CA LEU A 86 9.07 6.90 -6.63
C LEU A 86 8.62 5.46 -6.43
N ASP A 87 7.64 5.04 -7.19
CA ASP A 87 7.17 3.65 -7.24
C ASP A 87 7.80 2.87 -8.40
N LEU A 88 7.51 1.59 -8.51
CA LEU A 88 8.07 0.67 -9.51
C LEU A 88 9.61 0.71 -9.61
N THR A 89 10.27 0.95 -8.49
CA THR A 89 11.73 1.07 -8.44
C THR A 89 12.36 -0.23 -7.96
N ASN A 90 13.15 -0.88 -8.82
CA ASN A 90 13.84 -2.15 -8.56
C ASN A 90 12.91 -3.34 -8.26
N GLY A 91 11.71 -3.35 -8.79
CA GLY A 91 10.75 -4.44 -8.64
C GLY A 91 9.40 -4.11 -9.27
N ALA A 92 8.53 -5.11 -9.32
CA ALA A 92 7.20 -5.01 -9.87
C ALA A 92 6.28 -6.09 -9.25
N ASP A 93 6.15 -6.10 -7.92
CA ASP A 93 5.27 -7.03 -7.20
C ASP A 93 3.78 -6.64 -7.28
N GLY A 94 3.45 -5.75 -8.20
CA GLY A 94 2.10 -5.30 -8.51
C GLY A 94 1.53 -4.32 -7.48
N TYR A 95 0.21 -4.31 -7.37
CA TYR A 95 -0.50 -3.35 -6.54
C TYR A 95 -0.35 -3.63 -5.05
N ILE A 96 -0.09 -2.59 -4.27
CA ILE A 96 -0.04 -2.65 -2.80
C ILE A 96 -1.02 -1.61 -2.24
N PRO A 97 -2.29 -1.98 -2.10
CA PRO A 97 -3.29 -1.12 -1.49
C PRO A 97 -3.06 -0.99 0.02
N PRO A 98 -3.32 0.18 0.60
CA PRO A 98 -3.42 0.33 2.05
C PRO A 98 -4.48 -0.60 2.65
N PRO A 99 -4.37 -1.00 3.93
CA PRO A 99 -5.29 -1.94 4.56
C PRO A 99 -6.76 -1.58 4.41
N GLU A 100 -7.09 -0.29 4.52
CA GLU A 100 -8.42 0.26 4.40
C GLU A 100 -9.05 0.10 3.00
N GLN A 101 -8.24 -0.12 1.96
CA GLN A 101 -8.72 -0.31 0.60
C GLN A 101 -9.09 -1.77 0.28
N HIS A 102 -8.57 -2.72 1.04
CA HIS A 102 -8.80 -4.14 0.76
C HIS A 102 -10.27 -4.56 0.85
N HIS A 103 -11.03 -4.00 1.79
CA HIS A 103 -12.44 -4.33 1.98
C HIS A 103 -13.35 -3.69 0.91
N LEU A 104 -12.88 -2.67 0.21
CA LEU A 104 -13.61 -2.06 -0.90
C LEU A 104 -13.56 -2.92 -2.16
N GLY A 105 -12.64 -3.87 -2.23
CA GLY A 105 -12.48 -4.76 -3.37
C GLY A 105 -11.87 -4.05 -4.58
N GLY A 106 -12.13 -4.60 -5.75
CA GLY A 106 -11.62 -4.10 -7.01
C GLY A 106 -10.36 -4.84 -7.49
N TYR A 107 -10.00 -4.59 -8.73
CA TYR A 107 -8.93 -5.26 -9.46
C TYR A 107 -7.61 -5.33 -8.71
N ASN A 108 -7.20 -4.22 -8.09
CA ASN A 108 -5.92 -4.08 -7.40
C ASN A 108 -5.90 -4.71 -5.99
N THR A 109 -6.99 -5.33 -5.55
CA THR A 109 -7.05 -6.05 -4.28
C THR A 109 -7.25 -7.57 -4.45
N TRP A 110 -7.46 -8.04 -5.66
CA TRP A 110 -7.69 -9.46 -5.91
C TRP A 110 -6.39 -10.27 -5.72
N PRO A 111 -6.43 -11.40 -4.95
CA PRO A 111 -5.24 -12.21 -4.72
C PRO A 111 -4.73 -12.87 -6.01
N MET A 112 -3.67 -12.31 -6.54
CA MET A 112 -2.90 -12.81 -7.68
C MET A 112 -1.46 -12.29 -7.53
N ARG A 113 -0.49 -12.79 -8.29
CA ARG A 113 0.91 -12.32 -8.18
C ARG A 113 1.06 -10.80 -8.37
N GLY A 114 0.21 -10.19 -9.19
CA GLY A 114 0.18 -8.73 -9.37
C GLY A 114 -0.60 -7.94 -8.32
N ALA A 115 -1.13 -8.55 -7.26
CA ALA A 115 -1.82 -7.90 -6.14
C ALA A 115 -1.92 -8.85 -4.93
N GLY A 116 -0.98 -9.77 -4.78
CA GLY A 116 -1.08 -10.90 -3.85
C GLY A 116 -0.52 -10.68 -2.47
N LEU A 117 0.16 -9.58 -2.19
CA LEU A 117 0.81 -9.37 -0.91
C LEU A 117 -0.20 -9.28 0.26
N GLU A 118 0.29 -9.60 1.45
CA GLU A 118 -0.50 -9.52 2.69
C GLU A 118 -1.03 -8.10 2.93
N ILE A 119 -2.18 -8.00 3.60
CA ILE A 119 -2.84 -6.71 3.86
C ILE A 119 -1.94 -5.74 4.62
N SER A 120 -1.04 -6.26 5.46
CA SER A 120 -0.04 -5.47 6.19
C SER A 120 1.19 -5.07 5.36
N ALA A 121 1.27 -5.39 4.08
CA ALA A 121 2.44 -5.09 3.26
C ALA A 121 2.67 -3.58 3.12
N GLU A 122 1.63 -2.80 2.84
CA GLU A 122 1.76 -1.33 2.71
C GLU A 122 2.28 -0.66 3.99
N PRO A 123 1.73 -0.90 5.19
CA PRO A 123 2.29 -0.33 6.41
C PRO A 123 3.75 -0.73 6.68
N ARG A 124 4.11 -1.96 6.37
CA ARG A 124 5.50 -2.44 6.55
C ARG A 124 6.47 -1.76 5.60
N ILE A 125 6.08 -1.57 4.34
CA ILE A 125 6.87 -0.83 3.35
C ILE A 125 7.01 0.63 3.75
N THR A 126 5.91 1.26 4.18
CA THR A 126 5.90 2.65 4.66
C THR A 126 6.84 2.82 5.85
N GLU A 127 6.78 1.94 6.83
CA GLU A 127 7.64 1.97 8.01
C GLU A 127 9.13 1.79 7.66
N ALA A 128 9.43 0.83 6.77
CA ALA A 128 10.79 0.63 6.27
C ALA A 128 11.33 1.87 5.53
N ALA A 129 10.52 2.47 4.66
CA ALA A 129 10.90 3.68 3.93
C ALA A 129 11.14 4.87 4.87
N LEU A 130 10.29 5.06 5.89
CA LEU A 130 10.47 6.12 6.90
C LEU A 130 11.74 5.90 7.71
N GLY A 131 12.02 4.68 8.16
CA GLY A 131 13.27 4.36 8.86
C GLY A 131 14.52 4.63 8.01
N LEU A 132 14.47 4.30 6.72
CA LEU A 132 15.55 4.63 5.79
C LEU A 132 15.71 6.14 5.58
N LEU A 133 14.61 6.89 5.49
CA LEU A 133 14.64 8.36 5.40
C LEU A 133 15.22 9.00 6.65
N GLU A 134 14.94 8.47 7.85
CA GLU A 134 15.57 8.88 9.10
C GLU A 134 17.08 8.64 9.06
N ASN A 135 17.51 7.47 8.61
CA ASN A 135 18.92 7.11 8.51
C ASN A 135 19.68 8.04 7.55
N VAL A 136 19.19 8.26 6.33
CA VAL A 136 19.92 9.09 5.36
C VAL A 136 19.87 10.59 5.69
N SER A 137 18.86 11.03 6.45
CA SER A 137 18.74 12.43 6.86
C SER A 137 19.49 12.75 8.16
N GLY A 138 19.70 11.75 9.02
CA GLY A 138 20.18 11.93 10.39
C GLY A 138 19.15 12.64 11.30
N LYS A 139 17.87 12.63 10.95
CA LYS A 139 16.78 13.30 11.67
C LYS A 139 15.63 12.34 11.89
N LEU A 140 14.90 12.50 12.98
CA LEU A 140 13.67 11.77 13.23
C LEU A 140 12.56 12.22 12.28
N ARG A 141 11.65 11.31 11.94
CA ARG A 141 10.45 11.60 11.18
C ARG A 141 9.60 12.68 11.86
N ARG A 142 8.89 13.42 11.07
CA ARG A 142 7.93 14.40 11.57
C ARG A 142 6.71 13.67 12.12
N THR A 143 6.22 14.09 13.27
CA THR A 143 4.88 13.72 13.69
C THR A 143 3.89 14.47 12.81
N SER A 144 2.99 13.75 12.12
CA SER A 144 1.89 14.39 11.41
C SER A 144 0.98 15.04 12.46
N ARG A 145 1.10 16.33 12.63
CA ARG A 145 0.08 17.10 13.35
C ARG A 145 -0.89 17.62 12.31
N GLN A 146 -2.17 17.46 12.56
CA GLN A 146 -3.18 18.20 11.83
C GLN A 146 -2.81 19.69 11.91
N THR A 147 -2.53 20.30 10.76
CA THR A 147 -2.19 21.72 10.73
C THR A 147 -3.49 22.50 10.92
N GLN A 148 -3.59 23.19 12.01
CA GLN A 148 -4.66 24.17 12.25
C GLN A 148 -4.35 25.42 11.40
N GLY A 149 -4.80 25.42 10.14
CA GLY A 149 -4.70 26.59 9.26
C GLY A 149 -5.74 27.65 9.59
N PRO A 150 -5.65 28.85 8.97
CA PRO A 150 -6.61 29.94 9.19
C PRO A 150 -8.05 29.52 8.90
N ASP A 151 -8.27 28.66 7.92
CA ASP A 151 -9.61 28.14 7.58
C ASP A 151 -10.21 27.28 8.71
N PHE A 152 -9.39 26.49 9.40
CA PHE A 152 -9.80 25.72 10.56
C PHE A 152 -10.32 26.62 11.69
N GLN A 153 -9.60 27.68 12.01
CA GLN A 153 -10.01 28.65 13.04
C GLN A 153 -11.33 29.34 12.66
N SER A 154 -11.47 29.77 11.41
CA SER A 154 -12.70 30.40 10.92
C SER A 154 -13.93 29.48 11.03
N VAL A 155 -13.75 28.17 10.77
CA VAL A 155 -14.83 27.20 10.92
C VAL A 155 -15.21 27.01 12.40
N LEU A 156 -14.21 26.89 13.30
CA LEU A 156 -14.48 26.76 14.74
C LEU A 156 -15.14 28.00 15.33
N GLU A 157 -14.72 29.21 14.92
CA GLU A 157 -15.31 30.48 15.33
C GLU A 157 -16.78 30.61 14.92
N ALA A 158 -17.19 29.94 13.83
CA ALA A 158 -18.58 29.85 13.40
C ALA A 158 -19.46 28.97 14.33
N GLY A 159 -18.86 28.24 15.30
CA GLY A 159 -19.55 27.42 16.29
C GLY A 159 -20.31 26.22 15.70
N PRO A 160 -19.68 25.38 14.86
CA PRO A 160 -20.36 24.22 14.29
C PRO A 160 -20.74 23.21 15.38
N ILE A 161 -21.83 22.45 15.16
CA ILE A 161 -22.24 21.37 16.06
C ILE A 161 -21.23 20.21 16.01
N ALA A 162 -20.63 19.96 14.82
CA ALA A 162 -19.59 18.98 14.60
C ALA A 162 -18.76 19.40 13.37
N TYR A 163 -17.47 19.03 13.35
CA TYR A 163 -16.57 19.36 12.25
C TYR A 163 -15.62 18.20 11.93
N TRP A 164 -15.91 17.47 10.88
CA TRP A 164 -15.05 16.40 10.37
C TRP A 164 -14.20 16.93 9.22
N ARG A 165 -12.92 17.02 9.42
CA ARG A 165 -11.97 17.51 8.42
C ARG A 165 -11.69 16.50 7.30
N LEU A 166 -11.91 15.21 7.57
CA LEU A 166 -11.66 14.10 6.65
C LEU A 166 -10.19 14.06 6.17
N ASP A 167 -9.26 14.45 7.05
CA ASP A 167 -7.82 14.50 6.77
C ASP A 167 -7.03 13.37 7.48
N GLU A 168 -7.74 12.37 7.97
CA GLU A 168 -7.14 11.17 8.53
C GLU A 168 -6.41 10.37 7.45
N LEU A 169 -5.16 9.98 7.73
CA LEU A 169 -4.32 9.21 6.81
C LEU A 169 -4.61 7.70 6.83
N ALA A 170 -5.34 7.21 7.82
CA ALA A 170 -5.73 5.81 7.97
C ALA A 170 -6.90 5.67 8.95
N GLY A 171 -7.60 4.56 8.81
CA GLY A 171 -8.74 4.21 9.66
C GLY A 171 -10.10 4.37 8.99
N PRO A 172 -11.12 3.70 9.50
CA PRO A 172 -12.46 3.71 8.92
C PRO A 172 -13.34 4.85 9.42
N LEU A 173 -12.87 5.68 10.36
CA LEU A 173 -13.68 6.70 11.03
C LEU A 173 -13.06 8.08 10.85
N ALA A 174 -13.89 9.06 10.50
CA ALA A 174 -13.55 10.47 10.60
C ALA A 174 -13.62 10.90 12.07
N ILE A 175 -12.69 11.76 12.48
CA ILE A 175 -12.57 12.27 13.84
C ILE A 175 -13.20 13.67 13.88
N ASP A 176 -14.08 13.91 14.86
CA ASP A 176 -14.58 15.25 15.16
C ASP A 176 -13.43 16.09 15.77
N SER A 177 -13.19 17.27 15.22
CA SER A 177 -12.01 18.13 15.50
C SER A 177 -12.30 19.26 16.43
#